data_cebd0a7b1edd79749ad143c81e4ba05c
#
_entry.id   cebd0a7b1edd79749ad143c81e4ba05c
#
_cell.length_a   1.000
_cell.length_b   1.000
_cell.length_c   1.000
_cell.angle_alpha   90.00
_cell.angle_beta   90.00
_cell.angle_gamma   90.00
#
_symmetry.space_group_name_H-M   'P 1'
#
loop_
_entity.id
_entity.type
_entity.pdbx_description
1 polymer ?
#
loop_
_entity_poly.entity_id
_entity_poly.type
_entity_poly.pdbx_seq_one_letter_code
_entity_poly.pdbx_strand_id
1 'polypeptide(L)'
;MNKKEISEIKKQFTPENCSLTRICGCYVDGEKNKKTELKEAFLSLSEEEMFKYFEIFRKSLSGTIGKNLMNMEFPLEQETEGGTQHFLMKLRESKLTDDALVESFYDKIIENYDYPENYYIILIHGVYDIPGKSSDGAEMFDASDEIYEHIMCCICPVKLSKAGLCYNAETNSIQDRIRDWIVDVPDIGFLFPAFIDRTADIHNVLYYTKKPEEIHEEFIRYILGTGMPVTAGNQKEAFQTIITDTLGMDCDYEVIRNIHENLNEMIEEQKDSPEPLTLSRNSLKNLLETSGVSEEKLQTFDANFDRAAAASVNQRPVAEGSEETLPAPAPGKVQLYANNIASTKSFEVKTPEVVI
;
A
#
# COMPACT_ATOMS: atom_id res chain seq x y z
N MET A 1 -1.02 6.93 -7.45
CA MET A 1 -2.44 7.30 -7.16
C MET A 1 -2.49 8.29 -6.01
N ASN A 2 -3.30 9.32 -6.13
CA ASN A 2 -3.56 10.31 -5.09
C ASN A 2 -4.91 10.05 -4.37
N LYS A 3 -5.25 10.88 -3.37
CA LYS A 3 -6.48 10.69 -2.56
C LYS A 3 -7.78 10.74 -3.40
N LYS A 4 -7.83 11.58 -4.45
CA LYS A 4 -9.03 11.71 -5.31
C LYS A 4 -9.20 10.48 -6.19
N GLU A 5 -8.12 10.00 -6.81
CA GLU A 5 -8.10 8.81 -7.65
C GLU A 5 -8.48 7.56 -6.85
N ILE A 6 -7.89 7.37 -5.66
CA ILE A 6 -8.27 6.28 -4.76
C ILE A 6 -9.76 6.37 -4.38
N SER A 7 -10.25 7.57 -4.08
CA SER A 7 -11.67 7.78 -3.75
C SER A 7 -12.60 7.48 -4.93
N GLU A 8 -12.17 7.81 -6.16
CA GLU A 8 -12.93 7.55 -7.38
C GLU A 8 -13.08 6.04 -7.62
N ILE A 9 -11.99 5.29 -7.54
CA ILE A 9 -12.05 3.82 -7.66
C ILE A 9 -12.84 3.19 -6.50
N LYS A 10 -12.68 3.69 -5.29
CA LYS A 10 -13.41 3.18 -4.11
C LYS A 10 -14.93 3.31 -4.24
N LYS A 11 -15.42 4.31 -4.98
CA LYS A 11 -16.85 4.50 -5.27
C LYS A 11 -17.41 3.41 -6.20
N GLN A 12 -16.55 2.71 -6.95
CA GLN A 12 -16.98 1.60 -7.81
C GLN A 12 -17.38 0.36 -7.02
N PHE A 13 -17.02 0.29 -5.74
CA PHE A 13 -17.36 -0.83 -4.85
C PHE A 13 -18.63 -0.52 -4.05
N THR A 14 -19.72 -0.22 -4.76
CA THR A 14 -21.07 -0.06 -4.23
C THR A 14 -22.07 -0.71 -5.20
N PRO A 15 -23.26 -1.12 -4.74
CA PRO A 15 -24.26 -1.74 -5.61
C PRO A 15 -24.64 -0.84 -6.80
N GLU A 16 -24.70 0.48 -6.58
CA GLU A 16 -25.14 1.45 -7.60
C GLU A 16 -24.10 1.67 -8.70
N ASN A 17 -22.81 1.52 -8.38
CA ASN A 17 -21.70 1.84 -9.28
C ASN A 17 -20.82 0.62 -9.58
N CYS A 18 -21.34 -0.61 -9.38
CA CYS A 18 -20.54 -1.81 -9.50
C CYS A 18 -20.01 -2.01 -10.93
N SER A 19 -18.71 -1.89 -11.08
CA SER A 19 -17.97 -2.15 -12.32
C SER A 19 -17.27 -3.51 -12.34
N LEU A 20 -17.54 -4.38 -11.34
CA LEU A 20 -16.92 -5.69 -11.23
C LEU A 20 -17.58 -6.69 -12.16
N THR A 21 -16.77 -7.42 -12.92
CA THR A 21 -17.24 -8.43 -13.86
C THR A 21 -17.10 -9.85 -13.32
N ARG A 22 -16.01 -10.13 -12.57
CA ARG A 22 -15.70 -11.48 -12.12
C ARG A 22 -15.02 -11.45 -10.75
N ILE A 23 -15.28 -12.49 -9.96
CA ILE A 23 -14.61 -12.78 -8.70
C ILE A 23 -14.08 -14.21 -8.71
N CYS A 24 -12.85 -14.37 -8.27
CA CYS A 24 -12.22 -15.64 -8.00
C CYS A 24 -11.72 -15.63 -6.55
N GLY A 25 -11.86 -16.74 -5.85
CA GLY A 25 -11.45 -16.86 -4.45
C GLY A 25 -10.84 -18.21 -4.16
N CYS A 26 -9.82 -18.26 -3.31
CA CYS A 26 -9.19 -19.48 -2.86
C CYS A 26 -9.01 -19.46 -1.34
N TYR A 27 -9.65 -20.39 -0.64
CA TYR A 27 -9.46 -20.58 0.79
C TYR A 27 -8.30 -21.52 1.04
N VAL A 28 -7.32 -21.06 1.81
CA VAL A 28 -6.09 -21.78 2.12
C VAL A 28 -6.02 -22.02 3.63
N ASP A 29 -5.71 -23.24 4.04
CA ASP A 29 -5.52 -23.56 5.46
C ASP A 29 -4.10 -23.26 5.94
N GLY A 30 -3.85 -23.35 7.26
CA GLY A 30 -2.55 -23.13 7.87
C GLY A 30 -1.44 -24.10 7.45
N GLU A 31 -1.80 -25.19 6.76
CA GLU A 31 -0.86 -26.15 6.16
C GLU A 31 -0.59 -25.85 4.66
N LYS A 32 -1.03 -24.68 4.18
CA LYS A 32 -0.92 -24.24 2.79
C LYS A 32 -1.71 -25.09 1.78
N ASN A 33 -2.75 -25.80 2.20
CA ASN A 33 -3.62 -26.56 1.29
C ASN A 33 -4.80 -25.71 0.82
N LYS A 34 -5.08 -25.74 -0.48
CA LYS A 34 -6.30 -25.18 -1.08
C LYS A 34 -7.50 -26.04 -0.62
N LYS A 35 -8.50 -25.44 -0.02
CA LYS A 35 -9.69 -26.14 0.52
C LYS A 35 -10.93 -25.92 -0.33
N THR A 36 -11.16 -24.68 -0.77
CA THR A 36 -12.30 -24.34 -1.61
C THR A 36 -11.96 -23.18 -2.52
N GLU A 37 -12.59 -23.15 -3.68
CA GLU A 37 -12.41 -22.14 -4.69
C GLU A 37 -13.77 -21.58 -5.11
N LEU A 38 -13.77 -20.28 -5.38
CA LEU A 38 -14.88 -19.55 -5.97
C LEU A 38 -14.46 -19.04 -7.34
N LYS A 39 -15.27 -19.25 -8.38
CA LYS A 39 -15.03 -18.75 -9.73
C LYS A 39 -16.36 -18.36 -10.37
N GLU A 40 -16.80 -17.12 -10.16
CA GLU A 40 -18.12 -16.66 -10.59
C GLU A 40 -18.10 -15.28 -11.25
N ALA A 41 -19.14 -14.98 -12.02
CA ALA A 41 -19.45 -13.60 -12.36
C ALA A 41 -19.83 -12.85 -11.09
N PHE A 42 -19.29 -11.63 -10.87
CA PHE A 42 -19.52 -10.93 -9.60
C PHE A 42 -21.00 -10.68 -9.33
N LEU A 43 -21.76 -10.35 -10.36
CA LEU A 43 -23.21 -10.09 -10.24
C LEU A 43 -24.06 -11.35 -10.05
N SER A 44 -23.49 -12.56 -10.06
CA SER A 44 -24.20 -13.79 -9.70
C SER A 44 -24.29 -14.03 -8.20
N LEU A 45 -23.50 -13.29 -7.40
CA LEU A 45 -23.54 -13.33 -5.95
C LEU A 45 -24.85 -12.71 -5.42
N SER A 46 -25.27 -13.12 -4.23
CA SER A 46 -26.36 -12.43 -3.55
C SER A 46 -25.99 -11.01 -3.16
N GLU A 47 -26.96 -10.11 -3.04
CA GLU A 47 -26.72 -8.72 -2.62
C GLU A 47 -25.99 -8.63 -1.28
N GLU A 48 -26.31 -9.51 -0.33
CA GLU A 48 -25.65 -9.55 0.99
C GLU A 48 -24.18 -9.96 0.87
N GLU A 49 -23.87 -10.92 0.00
CA GLU A 49 -22.48 -11.33 -0.26
C GLU A 49 -21.70 -10.24 -0.97
N MET A 50 -22.27 -9.64 -2.03
CA MET A 50 -21.67 -8.51 -2.74
C MET A 50 -21.32 -7.38 -1.79
N PHE A 51 -22.24 -7.02 -0.86
CA PHE A 51 -22.00 -5.96 0.11
C PHE A 51 -20.78 -6.25 1.01
N LYS A 52 -20.63 -7.50 1.48
CA LYS A 52 -19.48 -7.92 2.31
C LYS A 52 -18.17 -7.87 1.53
N TYR A 53 -18.19 -8.29 0.27
CA TYR A 53 -17.02 -8.16 -0.60
C TYR A 53 -16.66 -6.69 -0.86
N PHE A 54 -17.63 -5.82 -1.10
CA PHE A 54 -17.37 -4.38 -1.23
C PHE A 54 -16.71 -3.77 0.00
N GLU A 55 -17.08 -4.20 1.21
CA GLU A 55 -16.40 -3.75 2.43
C GLU A 55 -14.92 -4.14 2.44
N ILE A 56 -14.60 -5.37 2.03
CA ILE A 56 -13.23 -5.87 1.90
C ILE A 56 -12.45 -5.01 0.88
N PHE A 57 -12.99 -4.79 -0.32
CA PHE A 57 -12.32 -4.03 -1.37
C PHE A 57 -12.10 -2.57 -0.97
N ARG A 58 -13.12 -1.93 -0.41
CA ARG A 58 -12.99 -0.56 0.12
C ARG A 58 -11.96 -0.45 1.23
N LYS A 59 -11.79 -1.52 2.02
CA LYS A 59 -10.77 -1.54 3.07
C LYS A 59 -9.37 -1.59 2.50
N SER A 60 -9.12 -2.36 1.44
CA SER A 60 -7.82 -2.41 0.73
C SER A 60 -7.46 -1.10 0.02
N LEU A 61 -8.40 -0.19 -0.15
CA LEU A 61 -8.17 1.16 -0.66
C LEU A 61 -8.26 2.23 0.45
N SER A 62 -8.05 1.84 1.71
CA SER A 62 -8.18 2.74 2.86
C SER A 62 -6.88 2.83 3.63
N GLY A 63 -6.59 4.02 4.13
CA GLY A 63 -5.39 4.29 4.92
C GLY A 63 -4.64 5.50 4.39
N THR A 64 -3.43 5.69 4.89
CA THR A 64 -2.58 6.82 4.53
C THR A 64 -1.65 6.44 3.38
N ILE A 65 -1.59 7.28 2.34
CA ILE A 65 -0.64 7.12 1.24
C ILE A 65 0.78 7.27 1.77
N GLY A 66 1.68 6.38 1.32
CA GLY A 66 3.06 6.29 1.82
C GLY A 66 3.19 5.54 3.15
N LYS A 67 2.07 5.03 3.70
CA LYS A 67 2.04 4.23 4.92
C LYS A 67 1.32 2.90 4.72
N ASN A 68 -0.02 2.94 4.51
CA ASN A 68 -0.82 1.75 4.21
C ASN A 68 -0.97 1.52 2.71
N LEU A 69 -0.98 2.58 1.93
CA LEU A 69 -1.15 2.58 0.48
C LEU A 69 0.14 3.09 -0.15
N MET A 70 0.76 2.28 -0.98
CA MET A 70 2.06 2.58 -1.59
C MET A 70 1.97 2.39 -3.11
N ASN A 71 2.28 3.47 -3.85
CA ASN A 71 2.45 3.37 -5.29
C ASN A 71 3.83 2.78 -5.55
N MET A 72 3.88 1.69 -6.32
CA MET A 72 5.11 0.96 -6.58
C MET A 72 5.28 0.80 -8.10
N GLU A 73 6.48 1.14 -8.58
CA GLU A 73 6.84 1.09 -9.99
C GLU A 73 7.50 -0.25 -10.31
N PHE A 74 7.14 -0.84 -11.45
CA PHE A 74 7.80 -2.05 -11.94
C PHE A 74 9.16 -1.71 -12.57
N PRO A 75 10.22 -2.48 -12.26
CA PRO A 75 11.44 -2.46 -13.06
C PRO A 75 11.16 -2.95 -14.49
N LEU A 76 11.87 -2.42 -15.47
CA LEU A 76 11.67 -2.77 -16.89
C LEU A 76 11.80 -4.28 -17.17
N GLU A 77 12.63 -4.98 -16.40
CA GLU A 77 12.82 -6.43 -16.53
C GLU A 77 11.52 -7.20 -16.20
N GLN A 78 10.68 -6.65 -15.33
CA GLN A 78 9.41 -7.26 -14.95
C GLN A 78 8.30 -7.04 -15.98
N GLU A 79 8.49 -6.11 -16.89
CA GLU A 79 7.57 -5.81 -18.00
C GLU A 79 7.82 -6.69 -19.24
N THR A 80 8.91 -7.44 -19.23
CA THR A 80 9.25 -8.37 -20.33
C THR A 80 8.59 -9.73 -20.15
N GLU A 81 8.62 -10.56 -21.19
CA GLU A 81 8.10 -11.92 -21.15
C GLU A 81 8.74 -12.74 -20.01
N GLY A 82 7.90 -13.32 -19.16
CA GLY A 82 8.32 -14.04 -17.95
C GLY A 82 8.38 -13.19 -16.68
N GLY A 83 8.32 -11.85 -16.79
CA GLY A 83 8.27 -10.96 -15.65
C GLY A 83 6.91 -10.95 -14.93
N THR A 84 6.91 -10.45 -13.71
CA THR A 84 5.70 -10.42 -12.86
C THR A 84 4.65 -9.45 -13.38
N GLN A 85 5.04 -8.26 -13.85
CA GLN A 85 4.12 -7.30 -14.47
C GLN A 85 3.45 -7.92 -15.71
N HIS A 86 4.23 -8.57 -16.57
CA HIS A 86 3.71 -9.27 -17.75
C HIS A 86 2.72 -10.38 -17.37
N PHE A 87 2.97 -11.11 -16.28
CA PHE A 87 2.04 -12.12 -15.76
C PHE A 87 0.74 -11.47 -15.28
N LEU A 88 0.80 -10.37 -14.53
CA LEU A 88 -0.39 -9.63 -14.08
C LEU A 88 -1.17 -9.04 -15.25
N MET A 89 -0.49 -8.60 -16.33
CA MET A 89 -1.14 -8.18 -17.57
C MET A 89 -1.94 -9.31 -18.21
N LYS A 90 -1.35 -10.50 -18.37
CA LYS A 90 -2.05 -11.67 -18.89
C LYS A 90 -3.26 -12.04 -18.03
N LEU A 91 -3.10 -11.98 -16.70
CA LEU A 91 -4.18 -12.28 -15.77
C LEU A 91 -5.36 -11.29 -15.93
N ARG A 92 -5.07 -9.99 -16.08
CA ARG A 92 -6.08 -8.95 -16.36
C ARG A 92 -6.75 -9.19 -17.74
N GLU A 93 -5.95 -9.36 -18.80
CA GLU A 93 -6.44 -9.55 -20.17
C GLU A 93 -7.31 -10.80 -20.32
N SER A 94 -7.02 -11.86 -19.54
CA SER A 94 -7.86 -13.06 -19.48
C SER A 94 -9.23 -12.81 -18.83
N LYS A 95 -9.44 -11.64 -18.19
CA LYS A 95 -10.63 -11.31 -17.40
C LYS A 95 -10.92 -12.36 -16.31
N LEU A 96 -9.86 -13.01 -15.82
CA LEU A 96 -9.91 -14.12 -14.88
C LEU A 96 -10.73 -15.33 -15.39
N THR A 97 -10.80 -15.53 -16.71
CA THR A 97 -11.49 -16.69 -17.31
C THR A 97 -10.53 -17.84 -17.64
N ASP A 98 -9.23 -17.60 -17.62
CA ASP A 98 -8.20 -18.63 -17.79
C ASP A 98 -7.90 -19.27 -16.43
N ASP A 99 -8.44 -20.45 -16.20
CA ASP A 99 -8.28 -21.18 -14.95
C ASP A 99 -6.81 -21.53 -14.66
N ALA A 100 -6.00 -21.81 -15.69
CA ALA A 100 -4.59 -22.15 -15.49
C ALA A 100 -3.78 -20.95 -14.99
N LEU A 101 -4.07 -19.73 -15.48
CA LEU A 101 -3.45 -18.51 -14.99
C LEU A 101 -3.87 -18.20 -13.55
N VAL A 102 -5.16 -18.35 -13.24
CA VAL A 102 -5.69 -18.12 -11.89
C VAL A 102 -5.09 -19.11 -10.90
N GLU A 103 -5.00 -20.40 -11.25
CA GLU A 103 -4.35 -21.42 -10.42
C GLU A 103 -2.87 -21.10 -10.19
N SER A 104 -2.15 -20.76 -11.25
CA SER A 104 -0.73 -20.38 -11.14
C SER A 104 -0.54 -19.15 -10.25
N PHE A 105 -1.49 -18.21 -10.25
CA PHE A 105 -1.45 -17.06 -9.36
C PHE A 105 -1.65 -17.44 -7.90
N TYR A 106 -2.60 -18.35 -7.61
CA TYR A 106 -2.79 -18.86 -6.25
C TYR A 106 -1.56 -19.61 -5.75
N ASP A 107 -0.99 -20.48 -6.58
CA ASP A 107 0.22 -21.23 -6.22
C ASP A 107 1.38 -20.30 -5.88
N LYS A 108 1.61 -19.27 -6.69
CA LYS A 108 2.64 -18.26 -6.41
C LYS A 108 2.41 -17.56 -5.07
N ILE A 109 1.16 -17.20 -4.74
CA ILE A 109 0.84 -16.58 -3.43
C ILE A 109 1.10 -17.56 -2.31
N ILE A 110 0.61 -18.80 -2.42
CA ILE A 110 0.75 -19.83 -1.37
C ILE A 110 2.21 -20.15 -1.07
N GLU A 111 3.04 -20.16 -2.10
CA GLU A 111 4.49 -20.38 -1.97
C GLU A 111 5.21 -19.22 -1.25
N ASN A 112 4.81 -17.98 -1.56
CA ASN A 112 5.55 -16.78 -1.19
C ASN A 112 4.86 -15.88 -0.15
N TYR A 113 3.70 -16.28 0.38
CA TYR A 113 3.04 -15.61 1.48
C TYR A 113 3.12 -16.48 2.73
N ASP A 114 3.98 -16.09 3.65
CA ASP A 114 4.15 -16.84 4.89
C ASP A 114 3.17 -16.33 5.95
N TYR A 115 2.03 -17.03 6.07
CA TYR A 115 1.00 -16.75 7.05
C TYR A 115 0.67 -18.04 7.81
N PRO A 116 0.78 -18.05 9.15
CA PRO A 116 0.71 -19.29 9.94
C PRO A 116 -0.72 -19.81 10.15
N GLU A 117 -1.73 -19.02 9.82
CA GLU A 117 -3.15 -19.36 10.01
C GLU A 117 -3.86 -19.46 8.66
N ASN A 118 -5.15 -19.76 8.69
CA ASN A 118 -5.98 -19.82 7.49
C ASN A 118 -6.17 -18.44 6.87
N TYR A 119 -6.22 -18.36 5.55
CA TYR A 119 -6.48 -17.12 4.82
C TYR A 119 -7.29 -17.34 3.55
N TYR A 120 -7.89 -16.28 3.07
CA TYR A 120 -8.70 -16.27 1.84
C TYR A 120 -8.10 -15.29 0.85
N ILE A 121 -7.69 -15.81 -0.31
CA ILE A 121 -7.22 -15.02 -1.45
C ILE A 121 -8.44 -14.65 -2.26
N ILE A 122 -8.68 -13.36 -2.47
CA ILE A 122 -9.76 -12.84 -3.31
C ILE A 122 -9.12 -12.10 -4.47
N LEU A 123 -9.49 -12.47 -5.69
CA LEU A 123 -9.06 -11.83 -6.92
C LEU A 123 -10.29 -11.39 -7.70
N ILE A 124 -10.35 -10.11 -8.07
CA ILE A 124 -11.45 -9.54 -8.85
C ILE A 124 -10.94 -8.91 -10.13
N HIS A 125 -11.80 -8.92 -11.13
CA HIS A 125 -11.65 -8.16 -12.37
C HIS A 125 -12.78 -7.15 -12.48
N GLY A 126 -12.44 -5.91 -12.85
CA GLY A 126 -13.38 -4.82 -13.01
C GLY A 126 -13.09 -4.01 -14.27
N VAL A 127 -14.15 -3.36 -14.78
CA VAL A 127 -14.11 -2.47 -15.95
C VAL A 127 -14.87 -1.21 -15.60
N TYR A 128 -14.16 -0.11 -15.43
CA TYR A 128 -14.73 1.18 -15.06
C TYR A 128 -14.68 2.14 -16.25
N ASP A 129 -15.85 2.57 -16.73
CA ASP A 129 -15.99 3.61 -17.74
C ASP A 129 -15.73 4.96 -17.09
N ILE A 130 -14.62 5.60 -17.47
CA ILE A 130 -14.19 6.87 -16.86
C ILE A 130 -15.05 8.00 -17.42
N PRO A 131 -15.86 8.71 -16.59
CA PRO A 131 -16.69 9.80 -17.10
C PRO A 131 -15.84 10.92 -17.70
N GLY A 132 -16.20 11.35 -18.91
CA GLY A 132 -15.61 12.56 -19.50
C GLY A 132 -15.89 13.79 -18.63
N LYS A 133 -15.04 14.81 -18.73
CA LYS A 133 -15.26 16.09 -18.06
C LYS A 133 -15.62 17.17 -19.07
N SER A 134 -16.69 17.91 -18.82
CA SER A 134 -16.99 19.11 -19.58
C SER A 134 -16.04 20.27 -19.26
N SER A 135 -16.03 21.31 -20.06
CA SER A 135 -15.17 22.48 -19.88
C SER A 135 -15.37 23.22 -18.55
N ASP A 136 -16.50 23.03 -17.88
CA ASP A 136 -16.84 23.55 -16.54
C ASP A 136 -16.53 22.56 -15.41
N GLY A 137 -15.98 21.37 -15.77
CA GLY A 137 -15.57 20.33 -14.80
C GLY A 137 -16.69 19.37 -14.37
N ALA A 138 -17.89 19.47 -14.94
CA ALA A 138 -18.97 18.52 -14.69
C ALA A 138 -18.69 17.17 -15.35
N GLU A 139 -19.04 16.07 -14.67
CA GLU A 139 -18.89 14.71 -15.21
C GLU A 139 -19.96 14.45 -16.28
N MET A 140 -19.50 13.95 -17.46
CA MET A 140 -20.36 13.59 -18.58
C MET A 140 -20.30 12.08 -18.80
N PHE A 141 -21.29 11.36 -18.30
CA PHE A 141 -21.32 9.89 -18.37
C PHE A 141 -21.52 9.35 -19.81
N ASP A 142 -22.10 10.14 -20.69
CA ASP A 142 -22.34 9.76 -22.09
C ASP A 142 -21.15 10.03 -23.03
N ALA A 143 -20.05 10.58 -22.52
CA ALA A 143 -18.88 10.99 -23.31
C ALA A 143 -17.59 10.32 -22.83
N SER A 144 -17.68 9.11 -22.28
CA SER A 144 -16.51 8.35 -21.86
C SER A 144 -15.84 7.73 -23.09
N ASP A 145 -14.63 8.17 -23.39
CA ASP A 145 -13.76 7.54 -24.41
C ASP A 145 -12.70 6.62 -23.79
N GLU A 146 -12.59 6.59 -22.46
CA GLU A 146 -11.56 5.85 -21.74
C GLU A 146 -12.16 4.82 -20.80
N ILE A 147 -11.57 3.64 -20.81
CA ILE A 147 -11.95 2.50 -19.96
C ILE A 147 -10.77 2.14 -19.07
N TYR A 148 -11.02 2.05 -17.76
CA TYR A 148 -10.07 1.51 -16.80
C TYR A 148 -10.40 0.06 -16.47
N GLU A 149 -9.68 -0.87 -17.11
CA GLU A 149 -9.75 -2.30 -16.84
C GLU A 149 -8.68 -2.68 -15.82
N HIS A 150 -9.08 -3.37 -14.75
CA HIS A 150 -8.19 -3.64 -13.62
C HIS A 150 -8.45 -4.99 -12.96
N ILE A 151 -7.43 -5.49 -12.27
CA ILE A 151 -7.53 -6.57 -11.30
C ILE A 151 -7.18 -6.05 -9.91
N MET A 152 -7.81 -6.61 -8.90
CA MET A 152 -7.49 -6.33 -7.50
C MET A 152 -7.40 -7.63 -6.74
N CYS A 153 -6.35 -7.77 -5.94
CA CYS A 153 -6.17 -8.91 -5.05
C CYS A 153 -6.26 -8.45 -3.60
N CYS A 154 -6.96 -9.23 -2.77
CA CYS A 154 -7.03 -9.05 -1.32
C CYS A 154 -6.70 -10.36 -0.65
N ILE A 155 -5.80 -10.38 0.33
CA ILE A 155 -5.53 -11.54 1.16
C ILE A 155 -6.06 -11.24 2.56
N CYS A 156 -7.07 -12.04 2.96
CA CYS A 156 -7.83 -11.84 4.18
C CYS A 156 -7.55 -12.98 5.15
N PRO A 157 -7.09 -12.72 6.38
CA PRO A 157 -7.04 -13.73 7.43
C PRO A 157 -8.42 -14.37 7.68
N VAL A 158 -8.45 -15.68 7.91
CA VAL A 158 -9.67 -16.37 8.29
C VAL A 158 -9.53 -16.89 9.71
N LYS A 159 -10.32 -16.32 10.61
CA LYS A 159 -10.21 -16.54 12.06
C LYS A 159 -11.46 -17.20 12.63
N LEU A 160 -11.25 -18.06 13.59
CA LEU A 160 -12.35 -18.67 14.33
C LEU A 160 -13.04 -17.59 15.17
N SER A 161 -14.38 -17.46 15.07
CA SER A 161 -15.15 -16.50 15.83
C SER A 161 -14.98 -16.72 17.34
N LYS A 162 -15.17 -15.65 18.14
CA LYS A 162 -14.99 -15.72 19.60
C LYS A 162 -15.90 -16.77 20.22
N ALA A 163 -15.34 -17.58 21.13
CA ALA A 163 -16.10 -18.46 21.99
C ALA A 163 -17.03 -17.65 22.94
N GLY A 164 -18.11 -18.24 23.39
CA GLY A 164 -19.02 -17.59 24.32
C GLY A 164 -20.38 -18.27 24.38
N LEU A 165 -21.26 -17.75 25.22
CA LEU A 165 -22.65 -18.17 25.28
C LEU A 165 -23.47 -17.30 24.30
N CYS A 166 -24.45 -17.91 23.65
CA CYS A 166 -25.42 -17.23 22.81
C CYS A 166 -26.86 -17.64 23.18
N TYR A 167 -27.78 -16.73 22.94
CA TYR A 167 -29.20 -17.05 23.03
C TYR A 167 -29.65 -17.67 21.70
N ASN A 168 -30.22 -18.86 21.80
CA ASN A 168 -30.89 -19.54 20.69
C ASN A 168 -32.38 -19.28 20.75
N ALA A 169 -32.94 -18.60 19.79
CA ALA A 169 -34.36 -18.24 19.75
C ALA A 169 -35.28 -19.43 19.47
N GLU A 170 -34.80 -20.46 18.76
CA GLU A 170 -35.58 -21.65 18.43
C GLU A 170 -35.81 -22.52 19.67
N THR A 171 -34.77 -22.67 20.49
CA THR A 171 -34.83 -23.47 21.73
C THR A 171 -35.15 -22.65 22.98
N ASN A 172 -35.23 -21.31 22.83
CA ASN A 172 -35.42 -20.37 23.94
C ASN A 172 -34.45 -20.63 25.11
N SER A 173 -33.16 -20.83 24.78
CA SER A 173 -32.15 -21.21 25.77
C SER A 173 -30.83 -20.51 25.54
N ILE A 174 -30.05 -20.38 26.61
CA ILE A 174 -28.66 -19.99 26.53
C ILE A 174 -27.81 -21.23 26.31
N GLN A 175 -27.01 -21.24 25.27
CA GLN A 175 -26.18 -22.37 24.90
C GLN A 175 -24.80 -21.94 24.43
N ASP A 176 -23.90 -22.89 24.26
CA ASP A 176 -22.59 -22.64 23.69
C ASP A 176 -22.71 -22.11 22.24
N ARG A 177 -21.99 -21.07 21.95
CA ARG A 177 -21.93 -20.48 20.58
C ARG A 177 -21.19 -21.43 19.65
N ILE A 178 -21.84 -21.84 18.59
CA ILE A 178 -21.15 -22.49 17.46
C ILE A 178 -20.18 -21.48 16.87
N ARG A 179 -18.93 -21.89 16.75
CA ARG A 179 -17.86 -21.03 16.27
C ARG A 179 -17.68 -21.25 14.77
N ASP A 180 -17.84 -20.17 14.02
CA ASP A 180 -17.63 -20.15 12.58
C ASP A 180 -16.27 -19.56 12.24
N TRP A 181 -15.71 -19.98 11.12
CA TRP A 181 -14.55 -19.33 10.52
C TRP A 181 -15.00 -18.09 9.77
N ILE A 182 -14.47 -16.93 10.15
CA ILE A 182 -14.86 -15.62 9.63
C ILE A 182 -13.69 -15.01 8.88
N VAL A 183 -13.96 -14.57 7.65
CA VAL A 183 -13.03 -13.78 6.85
C VAL A 183 -12.91 -12.39 7.48
N ASP A 184 -11.70 -12.03 7.93
CA ASP A 184 -11.38 -10.72 8.51
C ASP A 184 -11.07 -9.70 7.40
N VAL A 185 -10.84 -8.46 7.77
CA VAL A 185 -10.38 -7.43 6.84
C VAL A 185 -9.03 -7.79 6.20
N PRO A 186 -8.74 -7.34 4.98
CA PRO A 186 -7.50 -7.68 4.28
C PRO A 186 -6.26 -7.32 5.11
N ASP A 187 -5.30 -8.21 5.13
CA ASP A 187 -3.97 -7.97 5.69
C ASP A 187 -3.09 -7.26 4.67
N ILE A 188 -3.08 -7.77 3.45
CA ILE A 188 -2.43 -7.18 2.29
C ILE A 188 -3.35 -7.23 1.07
N GLY A 189 -3.01 -6.44 0.05
CA GLY A 189 -3.69 -6.44 -1.24
C GLY A 189 -2.98 -5.55 -2.25
N PHE A 190 -3.44 -5.59 -3.49
CA PHE A 190 -2.97 -4.66 -4.53
C PHE A 190 -4.06 -4.38 -5.56
N LEU A 191 -3.94 -3.25 -6.24
CA LEU A 191 -4.73 -2.87 -7.41
C LEU A 191 -3.79 -2.67 -8.59
N PHE A 192 -4.03 -3.36 -9.71
CA PHE A 192 -3.23 -3.29 -10.93
C PHE A 192 -4.10 -3.23 -12.19
N PRO A 193 -3.77 -2.36 -13.15
CA PRO A 193 -2.80 -1.26 -13.10
C PRO A 193 -3.16 -0.21 -12.05
N ALA A 194 -2.20 0.65 -11.66
CA ALA A 194 -2.53 1.82 -10.86
C ALA A 194 -3.41 2.79 -11.68
N PHE A 195 -4.30 3.53 -11.01
CA PHE A 195 -5.16 4.54 -11.62
C PHE A 195 -4.55 5.93 -11.39
N ILE A 196 -3.70 6.38 -12.31
CA ILE A 196 -2.95 7.64 -12.21
C ILE A 196 -3.37 8.56 -13.34
N ASP A 197 -3.59 9.84 -13.04
CA ASP A 197 -4.08 10.85 -13.99
C ASP A 197 -5.38 10.41 -14.71
N ARG A 198 -6.22 9.66 -13.98
CA ARG A 198 -7.49 9.08 -14.46
C ARG A 198 -7.32 8.13 -15.66
N THR A 199 -6.20 7.47 -15.74
CA THR A 199 -5.90 6.46 -16.77
C THR A 199 -5.23 5.24 -16.14
N ALA A 200 -5.19 4.13 -16.90
CA ALA A 200 -4.52 2.91 -16.46
C ALA A 200 -3.00 3.06 -16.62
N ASP A 201 -2.28 3.14 -15.52
CA ASP A 201 -0.82 3.15 -15.52
C ASP A 201 -0.28 1.73 -15.28
N ILE A 202 0.06 1.05 -16.37
CA ILE A 202 0.56 -0.33 -16.35
C ILE A 202 1.97 -0.48 -15.76
N HIS A 203 2.70 0.61 -15.62
CA HIS A 203 4.04 0.64 -15.04
C HIS A 203 4.00 0.71 -13.51
N ASN A 204 2.81 0.91 -12.93
CA ASN A 204 2.61 1.07 -11.51
C ASN A 204 1.51 0.15 -10.95
N VAL A 205 1.68 -0.24 -9.70
CA VAL A 205 0.72 -0.97 -8.89
C VAL A 205 0.49 -0.25 -7.57
N LEU A 206 -0.75 -0.21 -7.09
CA LEU A 206 -1.06 0.27 -5.75
C LEU A 206 -1.05 -0.92 -4.79
N TYR A 207 -0.10 -0.97 -3.87
CA TYR A 207 -0.02 -1.98 -2.82
C TYR A 207 -0.67 -1.48 -1.53
N TYR A 208 -1.37 -2.36 -0.84
CA TYR A 208 -1.99 -2.12 0.46
C TYR A 208 -1.42 -3.04 1.52
N THR A 209 -1.12 -2.50 2.70
CA THR A 209 -0.86 -3.28 3.91
C THR A 209 -1.66 -2.73 5.09
N LYS A 210 -2.26 -3.63 5.88
CA LYS A 210 -2.97 -3.28 7.11
C LYS A 210 -2.01 -2.77 8.18
N LYS A 211 -0.82 -3.37 8.24
CA LYS A 211 0.23 -3.08 9.21
C LYS A 211 1.46 -2.49 8.52
N PRO A 212 1.63 -1.19 8.54
CA PRO A 212 2.71 -0.52 7.80
C PRO A 212 4.12 -0.93 8.20
N GLU A 213 4.29 -1.46 9.40
CA GLU A 213 5.58 -1.92 9.93
C GLU A 213 5.91 -3.37 9.48
N GLU A 214 4.88 -4.13 9.05
CA GLU A 214 5.03 -5.48 8.52
C GLU A 214 4.94 -5.42 6.99
N ILE A 215 6.10 -5.39 6.33
CA ILE A 215 6.18 -5.52 4.88
C ILE A 215 6.38 -6.99 4.56
N HIS A 216 5.48 -7.54 3.77
CA HIS A 216 5.58 -8.91 3.26
C HIS A 216 6.55 -8.93 2.07
N GLU A 217 7.86 -8.96 2.36
CA GLU A 217 8.92 -8.82 1.36
C GLU A 217 8.85 -9.86 0.26
N GLU A 218 8.59 -11.11 0.60
CA GLU A 218 8.48 -12.21 -0.37
C GLU A 218 7.28 -12.02 -1.29
N PHE A 219 6.14 -11.56 -0.77
CA PHE A 219 4.99 -11.21 -1.58
C PHE A 219 5.33 -10.09 -2.59
N ILE A 220 5.98 -9.02 -2.13
CA ILE A 220 6.38 -7.92 -3.00
C ILE A 220 7.38 -8.38 -4.05
N ARG A 221 8.36 -9.21 -3.66
CA ARG A 221 9.42 -9.70 -4.53
C ARG A 221 8.90 -10.65 -5.61
N TYR A 222 8.10 -11.64 -5.23
CA TYR A 222 7.74 -12.74 -6.12
C TYR A 222 6.36 -12.60 -6.78
N ILE A 223 5.44 -11.83 -6.17
CA ILE A 223 4.11 -11.61 -6.73
C ILE A 223 4.03 -10.29 -7.49
N LEU A 224 4.58 -9.22 -6.94
CA LEU A 224 4.59 -7.90 -7.60
C LEU A 224 5.87 -7.68 -8.42
N GLY A 225 7.03 -8.15 -7.96
CA GLY A 225 8.31 -7.92 -8.64
C GLY A 225 8.79 -6.47 -8.61
N THR A 226 8.21 -5.65 -7.76
CA THR A 226 8.57 -4.23 -7.64
C THR A 226 9.72 -4.03 -6.65
N GLY A 227 10.30 -2.83 -6.66
CA GLY A 227 11.25 -2.44 -5.61
C GLY A 227 10.57 -2.39 -4.24
N MET A 228 11.34 -2.63 -3.16
CA MET A 228 10.80 -2.56 -1.81
C MET A 228 10.44 -1.13 -1.44
N PRO A 229 9.23 -0.87 -0.90
CA PRO A 229 8.87 0.44 -0.40
C PRO A 229 9.64 0.75 0.90
N VAL A 230 9.94 2.02 1.12
CA VAL A 230 10.50 2.49 2.38
C VAL A 230 9.39 2.62 3.42
N THR A 231 9.47 1.86 4.52
CA THR A 231 8.45 1.90 5.59
C THR A 231 8.35 3.29 6.23
N ALA A 232 7.22 3.58 6.86
CA ALA A 232 7.05 4.82 7.61
C ALA A 232 8.10 4.99 8.72
N GLY A 233 8.50 3.89 9.38
CA GLY A 233 9.59 3.86 10.35
C GLY A 233 10.94 4.25 9.74
N ASN A 234 11.31 3.60 8.63
CA ASN A 234 12.56 3.88 7.93
C ASN A 234 12.60 5.30 7.34
N GLN A 235 11.47 5.83 6.85
CA GLN A 235 11.36 7.23 6.41
C GLN A 235 11.66 8.20 7.54
N LYS A 236 11.13 7.93 8.75
CA LYS A 236 11.39 8.72 9.93
C LYS A 236 12.86 8.66 10.35
N GLU A 237 13.43 7.47 10.41
CA GLU A 237 14.86 7.29 10.74
C GLU A 237 15.76 7.97 9.72
N ALA A 238 15.46 7.86 8.42
CA ALA A 238 16.19 8.56 7.37
C ALA A 238 16.13 10.08 7.56
N PHE A 239 14.94 10.61 7.82
CA PHE A 239 14.78 12.04 8.11
C PHE A 239 15.57 12.47 9.34
N GLN A 240 15.47 11.74 10.45
CA GLN A 240 16.22 12.04 11.67
C GLN A 240 17.74 12.00 11.45
N THR A 241 18.22 11.01 10.69
CA THR A 241 19.64 10.89 10.34
C THR A 241 20.10 12.07 9.51
N ILE A 242 19.32 12.46 8.47
CA ILE A 242 19.64 13.64 7.64
C ILE A 242 19.76 14.89 8.50
N ILE A 243 18.79 15.12 9.40
CA ILE A 243 18.79 16.29 10.29
C ILE A 243 19.99 16.25 11.23
N THR A 244 20.21 15.15 11.95
CA THR A 244 21.28 15.00 12.92
C THR A 244 22.65 15.16 12.27
N ASP A 245 22.88 14.53 11.13
CA ASP A 245 24.16 14.59 10.43
C ASP A 245 24.43 15.98 9.81
N THR A 246 23.36 16.71 9.44
CA THR A 246 23.50 18.07 8.92
C THR A 246 23.70 19.12 10.01
N LEU A 247 23.00 18.99 11.13
CA LEU A 247 23.11 19.93 12.25
C LEU A 247 24.39 19.72 13.07
N GLY A 248 24.91 18.49 13.14
CA GLY A 248 26.08 18.13 13.93
C GLY A 248 25.80 18.15 15.45
N MET A 249 26.91 18.12 16.25
CA MET A 249 26.82 18.03 17.71
C MET A 249 26.35 19.33 18.38
N ASP A 250 26.50 20.48 17.72
CA ASP A 250 26.08 21.80 18.20
C ASP A 250 24.67 22.15 17.75
N CYS A 251 23.72 21.22 17.94
CA CYS A 251 22.34 21.40 17.52
C CYS A 251 21.61 22.39 18.45
N ASP A 252 21.22 23.55 17.88
CA ASP A 252 20.41 24.52 18.60
C ASP A 252 18.96 24.04 18.72
N TYR A 253 18.43 24.01 19.93
CA TYR A 253 17.05 23.63 20.21
C TYR A 253 16.05 24.50 19.44
N GLU A 254 16.33 25.79 19.25
CA GLU A 254 15.46 26.69 18.48
C GLU A 254 15.37 26.27 17.02
N VAL A 255 16.47 25.84 16.42
CA VAL A 255 16.47 25.33 15.02
C VAL A 255 15.62 24.07 14.89
N ILE A 256 15.74 23.13 15.82
CA ILE A 256 14.90 21.90 15.81
C ILE A 256 13.42 22.24 15.94
N ARG A 257 13.08 23.16 16.84
CA ARG A 257 11.70 23.62 17.03
C ARG A 257 11.16 24.26 15.75
N ASN A 258 11.95 25.13 15.12
CA ASN A 258 11.57 25.79 13.88
C ASN A 258 11.37 24.78 12.74
N ILE A 259 12.23 23.76 12.60
CA ILE A 259 12.05 22.67 11.62
C ILE A 259 10.71 21.97 11.84
N HIS A 260 10.37 21.68 13.09
CA HIS A 260 9.10 21.01 13.42
C HIS A 260 7.88 21.91 13.15
N GLU A 261 7.96 23.19 13.52
CA GLU A 261 6.89 24.16 13.27
C GLU A 261 6.67 24.37 11.76
N ASN A 262 7.74 24.62 11.01
CA ASN A 262 7.67 24.79 9.55
C ASN A 262 7.16 23.53 8.83
N LEU A 263 7.56 22.33 9.29
CA LEU A 263 7.04 21.09 8.73
C LEU A 263 5.54 20.92 8.97
N ASN A 264 5.06 21.27 10.17
CA ASN A 264 3.64 21.23 10.48
C ASN A 264 2.84 22.27 9.68
N GLU A 265 3.37 23.47 9.47
CA GLU A 265 2.78 24.48 8.60
C GLU A 265 2.64 23.98 7.17
N MET A 266 3.68 23.39 6.60
CA MET A 266 3.63 22.78 5.26
C MET A 266 2.56 21.69 5.16
N ILE A 267 2.38 20.88 6.22
CA ILE A 267 1.36 19.84 6.26
C ILE A 267 -0.05 20.44 6.30
N GLU A 268 -0.27 21.47 7.12
CA GLU A 268 -1.57 22.13 7.21
C GLU A 268 -1.93 22.87 5.91
N GLU A 269 -0.97 23.53 5.26
CA GLU A 269 -1.17 24.18 3.96
C GLU A 269 -1.58 23.19 2.86
N GLN A 270 -1.03 21.96 2.90
CA GLN A 270 -1.35 20.91 1.92
C GLN A 270 -2.45 19.94 2.35
N LYS A 271 -3.12 20.19 3.45
CA LYS A 271 -4.15 19.29 4.02
C LYS A 271 -5.27 18.94 3.03
N ASP A 272 -5.72 19.91 2.27
CA ASP A 272 -6.80 19.77 1.29
C ASP A 272 -6.30 19.38 -0.10
N SER A 273 -4.98 19.25 -0.28
CA SER A 273 -4.41 18.77 -1.53
C SER A 273 -4.71 17.28 -1.73
N PRO A 274 -5.06 16.86 -2.94
CA PRO A 274 -5.19 15.44 -3.27
C PRO A 274 -3.84 14.71 -3.19
N GLU A 275 -2.74 15.42 -3.52
CA GLU A 275 -1.40 14.85 -3.46
C GLU A 275 -0.87 14.84 -2.02
N PRO A 276 -0.25 13.72 -1.59
CA PRO A 276 0.43 13.71 -0.30
C PRO A 276 1.67 14.61 -0.34
N LEU A 277 1.94 15.33 0.75
CA LEU A 277 3.15 16.12 0.87
C LEU A 277 4.38 15.20 0.93
N THR A 278 5.20 15.24 -0.11
CA THR A 278 6.48 14.54 -0.16
C THR A 278 7.63 15.54 0.00
N LEU A 279 8.59 15.16 0.84
CA LEU A 279 9.81 15.94 1.05
C LEU A 279 10.88 15.47 0.04
N SER A 280 11.02 16.21 -1.04
CA SER A 280 12.13 16.06 -1.96
C SER A 280 13.42 16.59 -1.34
N ARG A 281 14.59 16.27 -1.95
CA ARG A 281 15.88 16.84 -1.55
C ARG A 281 15.83 18.36 -1.46
N ASN A 282 15.26 19.01 -2.48
CA ASN A 282 15.18 20.47 -2.52
C ASN A 282 14.21 21.03 -1.50
N SER A 283 13.04 20.43 -1.31
CA SER A 283 12.08 20.89 -0.30
C SER A 283 12.62 20.71 1.12
N LEU A 284 13.35 19.63 1.38
CA LEU A 284 13.99 19.42 2.69
C LEU A 284 15.13 20.41 2.92
N LYS A 285 15.94 20.70 1.90
CA LYS A 285 16.99 21.73 2.00
C LYS A 285 16.40 23.11 2.30
N ASN A 286 15.34 23.50 1.58
CA ASN A 286 14.63 24.76 1.83
C ASN A 286 14.02 24.80 3.24
N LEU A 287 13.46 23.68 3.73
CA LEU A 287 12.97 23.59 5.10
C LEU A 287 14.06 23.87 6.13
N LEU A 288 15.27 23.34 5.92
CA LEU A 288 16.42 23.60 6.80
C LEU A 288 16.88 25.06 6.74
N GLU A 289 16.98 25.63 5.53
CA GLU A 289 17.33 27.04 5.31
C GLU A 289 16.35 27.98 6.04
N THR A 290 15.07 27.79 5.84
CA THR A 290 14.01 28.61 6.47
C THR A 290 13.93 28.43 7.99
N SER A 291 14.41 27.30 8.49
CA SER A 291 14.46 27.01 9.94
C SER A 291 15.71 27.57 10.64
N GLY A 292 16.60 28.24 9.91
CA GLY A 292 17.77 28.93 10.47
C GLY A 292 19.05 28.09 10.48
N VAL A 293 19.14 27.03 9.69
CA VAL A 293 20.38 26.26 9.52
C VAL A 293 21.38 27.07 8.69
N SER A 294 22.61 27.20 9.17
CA SER A 294 23.65 27.99 8.50
C SER A 294 24.07 27.38 7.17
N GLU A 295 24.47 28.25 6.23
CA GLU A 295 24.92 27.86 4.89
C GLU A 295 26.11 26.88 4.93
N GLU A 296 26.99 27.02 5.93
CA GLU A 296 28.15 26.14 6.16
C GLU A 296 27.69 24.69 6.46
N LYS A 297 26.67 24.51 7.30
CA LYS A 297 26.09 23.19 7.62
C LYS A 297 25.36 22.59 6.42
N LEU A 298 24.75 23.41 5.60
CA LEU A 298 24.03 22.94 4.39
C LEU A 298 24.98 22.46 3.26
N GLN A 299 26.28 22.77 3.31
CA GLN A 299 27.24 22.23 2.34
C GLN A 299 27.38 20.71 2.40
N THR A 300 27.14 20.10 3.56
CA THR A 300 27.19 18.64 3.74
C THR A 300 25.84 17.95 3.54
N PHE A 301 24.77 18.73 3.39
CA PHE A 301 23.40 18.22 3.31
C PHE A 301 23.21 17.18 2.20
N ASP A 302 23.68 17.48 0.99
CA ASP A 302 23.46 16.58 -0.17
C ASP A 302 24.11 15.21 0.04
N ALA A 303 25.33 15.18 0.60
CA ALA A 303 26.01 13.92 0.93
C ALA A 303 25.31 13.17 2.08
N ASN A 304 24.79 13.88 3.08
CA ASN A 304 24.03 13.30 4.18
C ASN A 304 22.70 12.72 3.71
N PHE A 305 22.01 13.43 2.81
CA PHE A 305 20.77 12.96 2.18
C PHE A 305 21.01 11.65 1.40
N ASP A 306 22.02 11.60 0.53
CA ASP A 306 22.34 10.41 -0.26
C ASP A 306 22.70 9.21 0.61
N ARG A 307 23.49 9.44 1.69
CA ARG A 307 23.86 8.40 2.64
C ARG A 307 22.66 7.85 3.41
N ALA A 308 21.79 8.71 3.92
CA ALA A 308 20.59 8.31 4.66
C ALA A 308 19.58 7.60 3.75
N ALA A 309 19.40 8.09 2.50
CA ALA A 309 18.58 7.46 1.49
C ALA A 309 19.08 6.03 1.17
N ALA A 310 20.39 5.85 0.97
CA ALA A 310 20.98 4.53 0.73
C ALA A 310 20.83 3.61 1.96
N ALA A 311 21.01 4.12 3.18
CA ALA A 311 20.85 3.35 4.41
C ALA A 311 19.40 2.90 4.62
N SER A 312 18.40 3.75 4.34
CA SER A 312 16.98 3.41 4.49
C SER A 312 16.51 2.27 3.58
N VAL A 313 17.22 2.07 2.47
CA VAL A 313 16.99 0.95 1.55
C VAL A 313 17.74 -0.31 2.00
N ASN A 314 18.89 -0.17 2.65
CA ASN A 314 19.78 -1.26 3.04
C ASN A 314 19.55 -1.80 4.47
N GLN A 315 18.71 -1.18 5.30
CA GLN A 315 18.34 -1.66 6.64
C GLN A 315 17.39 -2.86 6.60
N ARG A 316 17.72 -3.87 5.80
CA ARG A 316 16.95 -5.09 5.68
C ARG A 316 17.56 -6.18 6.54
N PRO A 317 16.77 -6.95 7.28
CA PRO A 317 17.24 -8.25 7.73
C PRO A 317 17.50 -9.09 6.46
N VAL A 318 18.75 -9.42 6.21
CA VAL A 318 19.11 -10.37 5.16
C VAL A 318 18.56 -11.71 5.60
N ALA A 319 17.51 -12.20 4.96
CA ALA A 319 17.12 -13.59 5.09
C ALA A 319 18.30 -14.43 4.58
N GLU A 320 18.91 -15.20 5.48
CA GLU A 320 20.01 -16.09 5.12
C GLU A 320 19.56 -17.06 4.02
N GLY A 321 20.09 -16.90 2.81
CA GLY A 321 19.94 -17.87 1.75
C GLY A 321 19.49 -17.40 0.37
N SER A 322 19.18 -16.12 0.12
CA SER A 322 18.80 -15.65 -1.21
C SER A 322 19.92 -14.83 -1.87
N GLU A 323 20.54 -15.40 -2.91
CA GLU A 323 21.57 -14.73 -3.72
C GLU A 323 21.02 -13.71 -4.74
N GLU A 324 19.71 -13.57 -4.91
CA GLU A 324 19.11 -12.60 -5.83
C GLU A 324 18.63 -11.36 -5.08
N THR A 325 19.42 -10.32 -5.11
CA THR A 325 19.03 -8.99 -4.67
C THR A 325 18.23 -8.29 -5.76
N LEU A 326 16.93 -8.03 -5.53
CA LEU A 326 16.21 -7.03 -6.33
C LEU A 326 16.97 -5.71 -6.26
N PRO A 327 17.06 -4.95 -7.37
CA PRO A 327 17.73 -3.68 -7.37
C PRO A 327 17.07 -2.75 -6.34
N ALA A 328 17.90 -2.17 -5.47
CA ALA A 328 17.43 -1.11 -4.59
C ALA A 328 16.93 0.07 -5.43
N PRO A 329 15.85 0.77 -5.04
CA PRO A 329 15.44 1.98 -5.74
C PRO A 329 16.63 2.94 -5.80
N ALA A 330 16.80 3.60 -6.97
CA ALA A 330 17.89 4.55 -7.14
C ALA A 330 17.86 5.61 -6.03
N PRO A 331 19.00 6.06 -5.48
CA PRO A 331 19.07 6.98 -4.33
C PRO A 331 18.25 8.26 -4.46
N GLY A 332 17.89 8.67 -5.67
CA GLY A 332 17.04 9.84 -5.95
C GLY A 332 15.53 9.59 -5.87
N LYS A 333 15.07 8.33 -5.75
CA LYS A 333 13.64 7.95 -5.74
C LYS A 333 13.06 7.67 -4.35
N VAL A 334 13.83 7.86 -3.28
CA VAL A 334 13.31 7.71 -1.91
C VAL A 334 12.35 8.86 -1.63
N GLN A 335 11.07 8.54 -1.50
CA GLN A 335 10.03 9.50 -1.16
C GLN A 335 9.83 9.54 0.36
N LEU A 336 10.04 10.69 0.95
CA LEU A 336 9.78 10.95 2.37
C LEU A 336 8.42 11.64 2.49
N TYR A 337 7.43 10.96 3.04
CA TYR A 337 6.10 11.53 3.25
C TYR A 337 6.07 12.33 4.55
N ALA A 338 5.79 13.63 4.48
CA ALA A 338 5.79 14.52 5.64
C ALA A 338 4.88 14.05 6.78
N ASN A 339 3.72 13.49 6.46
CA ASN A 339 2.78 12.95 7.45
C ASN A 339 3.34 11.76 8.24
N ASN A 340 4.24 10.96 7.66
CA ASN A 340 4.89 9.84 8.36
C ASN A 340 5.95 10.35 9.34
N ILE A 341 6.58 11.46 9.00
CA ILE A 341 7.65 12.09 9.78
C ILE A 341 7.07 12.86 10.97
N ALA A 342 6.03 13.66 10.75
CA ALA A 342 5.41 14.52 11.77
C ALA A 342 4.53 13.78 12.79
N SER A 343 4.11 12.54 12.52
CA SER A 343 3.12 11.80 13.33
C SER A 343 3.61 11.34 14.72
N THR A 344 4.75 11.81 15.19
CA THR A 344 5.34 11.39 16.48
C THR A 344 5.30 12.48 17.54
N LYS A 345 4.82 12.10 18.71
CA LYS A 345 4.75 12.93 19.94
C LYS A 345 6.10 13.33 20.56
N SER A 346 7.22 12.94 19.96
CA SER A 346 8.55 13.29 20.49
C SER A 346 9.60 13.28 19.39
N PHE A 347 10.07 14.46 19.02
CA PHE A 347 11.42 14.64 18.51
C PHE A 347 12.37 14.49 19.72
N GLU A 348 12.56 13.28 20.20
CA GLU A 348 13.67 12.99 21.08
C GLU A 348 14.93 12.91 20.23
N VAL A 349 15.59 14.06 20.05
CA VAL A 349 17.01 14.06 19.72
C VAL A 349 17.68 13.42 20.92
N LYS A 350 18.19 12.20 20.77
CA LYS A 350 19.06 11.59 21.78
C LYS A 350 20.28 12.50 21.92
N THR A 351 20.23 13.42 22.88
CA THR A 351 21.44 14.08 23.34
C THR A 351 22.38 12.98 23.84
N PRO A 352 23.65 12.96 23.40
CA PRO A 352 24.60 12.00 23.94
C PRO A 352 24.65 12.20 25.46
N GLU A 353 24.46 11.11 26.22
CA GLU A 353 24.65 11.11 27.65
C GLU A 353 26.05 11.66 27.94
N VAL A 354 26.10 12.83 28.57
CA VAL A 354 27.32 13.34 29.14
C VAL A 354 27.62 12.42 30.32
N VAL A 355 28.50 11.45 30.09
CA VAL A 355 29.13 10.70 31.20
C VAL A 355 30.04 11.68 31.92
N ILE A 356 29.60 12.13 33.09
CA ILE A 356 30.46 12.87 34.06
C ILE A 356 31.35 11.88 34.77
#